data_b318e4a72a3e4df2715416a6f721089b
#
_entry.id   b318e4a72a3e4df2715416a6f721089b
#
_cell.length_a   1.000
_cell.length_b   1.000
_cell.length_c   1.000
_cell.angle_alpha   90.00
_cell.angle_beta   90.00
_cell.angle_gamma   90.00
#
_symmetry.space_group_name_H-M   'P 1'
#
loop_
_entity.id
_entity.type
_entity.pdbx_description
1 polymer ?
#
loop_
_entity_poly.entity_id
_entity_poly.type
_entity_poly.pdbx_seq_one_letter_code
_entity_poly.pdbx_strand_id
1 'polypeptide(L)'
;MNKYIYLLAVVFGLSSCNDFLELSPTNKVIETDYYKTQEDLTEALVAAYDPLKWNAYNAYSSYELVSNIMSDDAETGGSTVSDQPQLQRVNDFTNWVTPTNLPEGLWGRSYEGVNRANIVIEKCPLLPEGTMSAELRDRYVAEAHFLRVFYYFQLWRFFGYIPYYETNLGLDDITTVPQLQPDEVYAKLIEDLDNNVIGKLPKVVPANEKGRATNGAAIAMKARIVLYQNDDTKMKEIASQLKELITDPAYQYDLIPDYKVLFDDEYEWCKESVFEVNYTEIGNSNDWAGKANQGNSDIIMLGARGLKDPNNVYVEGWGFAPVTKALNDAFLPDDPRKWTTIIDHEEFRAEGGTISSDVNQYTGYSVRKYHPRAGYSSTVGTEALNYKNNYRVIRFSDILLMASEALLRSGGSVGEAQDYYARVVKRAMGDDYKVPTVSLDNIYKERRYEFAMEGIRYWDLVRTNQAKDFIKGWDDTKKYLPIPQSEIDKSDGHLVQNPHF
;
A
#
# COMPACT_ATOMS: atom_id res chain seq x y z
N MET A 1 54.12 27.39 57.87
CA MET A 1 53.87 26.06 57.30
C MET A 1 52.48 25.89 56.66
N ASN A 2 51.52 26.76 56.87
CA ASN A 2 50.10 26.53 56.38
C ASN A 2 49.74 27.17 55.02
N LYS A 3 50.62 27.94 54.40
CA LYS A 3 50.29 28.54 53.05
C LYS A 3 50.60 27.65 51.85
N TYR A 4 51.51 26.70 52.02
CA TYR A 4 51.87 25.79 50.91
C TYR A 4 50.95 24.58 50.79
N ILE A 5 50.19 24.23 51.86
CA ILE A 5 49.21 23.12 51.84
C ILE A 5 47.99 23.46 51.01
N TYR A 6 47.55 24.72 50.98
CA TYR A 6 46.42 25.18 50.14
C TYR A 6 46.79 25.27 48.65
N LEU A 7 48.04 25.49 48.31
CA LEU A 7 48.50 25.55 46.91
C LEU A 7 48.57 24.11 46.31
N LEU A 8 48.92 23.09 47.13
CA LEU A 8 48.93 21.70 46.66
C LEU A 8 47.52 21.11 46.48
N ALA A 9 46.53 21.53 47.26
CA ALA A 9 45.14 21.10 47.15
C ALA A 9 44.43 21.65 45.90
N VAL A 10 44.86 22.83 45.41
CA VAL A 10 44.29 23.46 44.20
C VAL A 10 44.86 22.84 42.91
N VAL A 11 46.10 22.32 42.94
CA VAL A 11 46.72 21.68 41.76
C VAL A 11 46.20 20.25 41.52
N PHE A 12 45.75 19.54 42.57
CA PHE A 12 45.13 18.21 42.44
C PHE A 12 43.64 18.25 42.05
N GLY A 13 42.97 19.40 42.11
CA GLY A 13 41.58 19.57 41.74
C GLY A 13 41.31 19.80 40.24
N LEU A 14 42.37 19.91 39.38
CA LEU A 14 42.20 20.21 37.94
C LEU A 14 42.51 19.02 37.00
N SER A 15 42.85 17.85 37.55
CA SER A 15 42.85 16.62 36.77
C SER A 15 41.48 15.92 36.84
N SER A 16 40.45 16.61 36.37
CA SER A 16 39.16 15.99 36.07
C SER A 16 39.36 15.12 34.83
N CYS A 17 39.28 13.82 35.02
CA CYS A 17 39.24 12.86 33.91
C CYS A 17 38.08 13.23 33.01
N ASN A 18 38.32 13.63 31.78
CA ASN A 18 37.31 13.82 30.77
C ASN A 18 36.54 12.51 30.45
N ASP A 19 37.12 11.36 30.78
CA ASP A 19 36.50 10.05 30.54
C ASP A 19 35.36 9.70 31.49
N PHE A 20 35.10 10.44 32.57
CA PHE A 20 34.00 10.16 33.50
C PHE A 20 32.66 10.74 33.06
N LEU A 21 32.62 11.58 32.03
CA LEU A 21 31.38 12.18 31.48
C LEU A 21 30.93 11.53 30.16
N GLU A 22 31.71 10.64 29.57
CA GLU A 22 31.29 9.81 28.46
C GLU A 22 30.60 8.53 28.99
N LEU A 23 29.41 8.69 29.55
CA LEU A 23 28.49 7.58 29.80
C LEU A 23 27.95 7.11 28.46
N SER A 24 28.62 6.19 27.82
CA SER A 24 28.00 5.37 26.79
C SER A 24 26.80 4.66 27.43
N PRO A 25 25.58 4.87 26.97
CA PRO A 25 24.41 4.22 27.53
C PRO A 25 24.58 2.70 27.33
N THR A 26 24.78 1.95 28.42
CA THR A 26 25.05 0.51 28.43
C THR A 26 23.90 -0.33 27.85
N ASN A 27 22.77 0.27 27.51
CA ASN A 27 21.58 -0.39 26.98
C ASN A 27 20.98 0.30 25.72
N LYS A 28 21.72 1.20 25.06
CA LYS A 28 21.34 1.75 23.75
C LYS A 28 22.50 1.55 22.78
N VAL A 29 22.28 0.78 21.74
CA VAL A 29 23.18 0.73 20.60
C VAL A 29 23.16 2.10 19.95
N ILE A 30 24.31 2.76 19.82
CA ILE A 30 24.43 4.05 19.12
C ILE A 30 24.28 3.71 17.64
N GLU A 31 23.55 4.53 16.88
CA GLU A 31 23.28 4.30 15.43
C GLU A 31 24.57 4.00 14.63
N THR A 32 25.67 4.69 14.94
CA THR A 32 26.99 4.47 14.32
C THR A 32 27.58 3.08 14.57
N ASP A 33 27.09 2.36 15.59
CA ASP A 33 27.56 1.05 16.00
C ASP A 33 26.64 -0.10 15.58
N TYR A 34 25.46 0.21 15.05
CA TYR A 34 24.45 -0.81 14.73
C TYR A 34 24.66 -1.46 13.36
N TYR A 35 24.86 -0.70 12.29
CA TYR A 35 24.89 -1.23 10.92
C TYR A 35 26.29 -1.71 10.50
N LYS A 36 26.76 -2.86 11.02
CA LYS A 36 28.12 -3.38 10.79
C LYS A 36 28.18 -4.75 10.12
N THR A 37 27.08 -5.48 10.12
CA THR A 37 27.01 -6.85 9.59
C THR A 37 25.93 -6.99 8.50
N GLN A 38 25.98 -8.09 7.77
CA GLN A 38 24.92 -8.43 6.82
C GLN A 38 23.57 -8.63 7.53
N GLU A 39 23.59 -9.23 8.73
CA GLU A 39 22.41 -9.40 9.57
C GLU A 39 21.76 -8.06 9.90
N ASP A 40 22.52 -7.09 10.37
CA ASP A 40 21.99 -5.75 10.71
C ASP A 40 21.28 -5.10 9.49
N LEU A 41 21.88 -5.23 8.30
CA LEU A 41 21.27 -4.69 7.07
C LEU A 41 20.07 -5.50 6.59
N THR A 42 20.02 -6.80 6.87
CA THR A 42 18.85 -7.63 6.62
C THR A 42 17.68 -7.20 7.51
N GLU A 43 17.95 -6.99 8.81
CA GLU A 43 16.96 -6.48 9.76
C GLU A 43 16.48 -5.08 9.38
N ALA A 44 17.39 -4.18 8.97
CA ALA A 44 17.05 -2.84 8.50
C ALA A 44 16.15 -2.88 7.24
N LEU A 45 16.45 -3.77 6.28
CA LEU A 45 15.62 -3.93 5.10
C LEU A 45 14.25 -4.52 5.44
N VAL A 46 14.17 -5.52 6.31
CA VAL A 46 12.90 -6.05 6.83
C VAL A 46 12.11 -4.95 7.54
N ALA A 47 12.78 -4.13 8.34
CA ALA A 47 12.15 -2.97 8.98
C ALA A 47 11.62 -1.94 7.96
N ALA A 48 12.25 -1.81 6.77
CA ALA A 48 11.75 -0.94 5.70
C ALA A 48 10.49 -1.50 5.01
N TYR A 49 10.29 -2.82 4.98
CA TYR A 49 9.04 -3.46 4.55
C TYR A 49 7.90 -3.35 5.58
N ASP A 50 8.24 -3.26 6.87
CA ASP A 50 7.27 -3.36 7.96
C ASP A 50 6.12 -2.33 7.89
N PRO A 51 6.33 -1.03 7.55
CA PRO A 51 5.24 -0.06 7.42
C PRO A 51 4.18 -0.42 6.36
N LEU A 52 4.46 -1.34 5.42
CA LEU A 52 3.44 -1.88 4.50
C LEU A 52 2.29 -2.56 5.24
N LYS A 53 2.56 -3.14 6.42
CA LYS A 53 1.59 -3.90 7.23
C LYS A 53 0.85 -3.06 8.26
N TRP A 54 1.16 -1.78 8.42
CA TRP A 54 0.60 -0.95 9.49
C TRP A 54 -0.83 -0.46 9.19
N ASN A 55 -1.74 -1.39 8.90
CA ASN A 55 -3.11 -1.08 8.53
C ASN A 55 -3.91 -0.44 9.68
N ALA A 56 -3.65 -0.84 10.93
CA ALA A 56 -4.27 -0.25 12.11
C ALA A 56 -3.60 1.06 12.57
N TYR A 57 -2.47 1.45 11.96
CA TYR A 57 -1.71 2.61 12.37
C TYR A 57 -2.57 3.89 12.34
N ASN A 58 -2.61 4.56 13.48
CA ASN A 58 -3.34 5.80 13.70
C ASN A 58 -4.80 5.71 13.19
N ALA A 59 -5.56 4.80 13.79
CA ALA A 59 -7.00 4.58 13.56
C ALA A 59 -7.37 4.03 12.17
N TYR A 60 -6.77 2.88 11.81
CA TYR A 60 -7.16 2.10 10.62
C TYR A 60 -7.07 2.85 9.29
N SER A 61 -5.93 3.47 9.06
CA SER A 61 -5.65 4.25 7.85
C SER A 61 -4.87 3.42 6.83
N SER A 62 -5.40 2.27 6.40
CA SER A 62 -4.77 1.52 5.31
C SER A 62 -5.00 2.18 3.95
N TYR A 63 -4.07 1.99 3.02
CA TYR A 63 -4.21 2.54 1.66
C TYR A 63 -5.41 1.93 0.94
N GLU A 64 -5.66 0.65 1.15
CA GLU A 64 -6.70 -0.14 0.51
C GLU A 64 -8.08 0.22 1.04
N LEU A 65 -8.26 0.20 2.36
CA LEU A 65 -9.54 0.52 3.00
C LEU A 65 -9.97 1.95 2.65
N VAL A 66 -9.06 2.93 2.81
CA VAL A 66 -9.35 4.34 2.51
C VAL A 66 -9.67 4.51 1.03
N SER A 67 -8.89 3.88 0.11
CA SER A 67 -9.17 3.98 -1.33
C SER A 67 -10.49 3.34 -1.74
N ASN A 68 -10.90 2.23 -1.10
CA ASN A 68 -12.22 1.63 -1.34
C ASN A 68 -13.33 2.58 -0.91
N ILE A 69 -13.23 3.14 0.31
CA ILE A 69 -14.23 4.05 0.88
C ILE A 69 -14.34 5.37 0.07
N MET A 70 -13.25 5.85 -0.50
CA MET A 70 -13.24 7.04 -1.37
C MET A 70 -13.89 6.80 -2.75
N SER A 71 -14.15 5.56 -3.15
CA SER A 71 -14.70 5.22 -4.45
C SER A 71 -16.23 5.16 -4.47
N ASP A 72 -16.81 5.01 -5.67
CA ASP A 72 -18.24 4.72 -5.87
C ASP A 72 -18.62 3.26 -5.60
N ASP A 73 -17.66 2.42 -5.21
CA ASP A 73 -17.85 0.98 -4.98
C ASP A 73 -18.16 0.63 -3.52
N ALA A 74 -17.86 1.53 -2.57
CA ALA A 74 -18.11 1.31 -1.14
C ALA A 74 -18.64 2.55 -0.42
N GLU A 75 -19.40 2.31 0.65
CA GLU A 75 -19.70 3.30 1.68
C GLU A 75 -18.68 3.16 2.83
N THR A 76 -18.74 4.03 3.86
CA THR A 76 -17.87 3.87 5.02
C THR A 76 -18.27 2.71 5.92
N GLY A 77 -19.56 2.61 6.24
CA GLY A 77 -20.06 1.59 7.16
C GLY A 77 -19.68 1.84 8.63
N GLY A 78 -19.39 0.74 9.35
CA GLY A 78 -19.13 0.74 10.78
C GLY A 78 -20.38 0.60 11.61
N SER A 79 -20.28 0.74 12.94
CA SER A 79 -21.43 0.58 13.86
C SER A 79 -22.38 1.77 13.85
N THR A 80 -21.84 2.99 13.80
CA THR A 80 -22.59 4.25 13.82
C THR A 80 -21.89 5.32 12.99
N VAL A 81 -22.58 6.43 12.74
CA VAL A 81 -22.03 7.61 12.04
C VAL A 81 -20.80 8.23 12.74
N SER A 82 -20.60 7.94 14.03
CA SER A 82 -19.44 8.41 14.80
C SER A 82 -18.30 7.37 14.89
N ASP A 83 -18.49 6.19 14.29
CA ASP A 83 -17.46 5.17 14.25
C ASP A 83 -16.39 5.55 13.23
N GLN A 84 -15.13 5.70 13.66
CA GLN A 84 -14.02 6.16 12.84
C GLN A 84 -14.33 7.45 12.04
N PRO A 85 -14.51 8.62 12.70
CA PRO A 85 -14.98 9.85 12.05
C PRO A 85 -14.16 10.27 10.83
N GLN A 86 -12.85 10.02 10.82
CA GLN A 86 -11.95 10.31 9.70
C GLN A 86 -12.28 9.47 8.46
N LEU A 87 -12.74 8.22 8.62
CA LEU A 87 -13.20 7.38 7.52
C LEU A 87 -14.57 7.83 7.00
N GLN A 88 -15.47 8.30 7.88
CA GLN A 88 -16.75 8.88 7.45
C GLN A 88 -16.53 10.11 6.56
N ARG A 89 -15.52 10.93 6.87
CA ARG A 89 -15.21 12.14 6.11
C ARG A 89 -14.64 11.86 4.73
N VAL A 90 -13.78 10.86 4.55
CA VAL A 90 -13.21 10.55 3.21
C VAL A 90 -14.23 9.96 2.23
N ASN A 91 -15.36 9.47 2.73
CA ASN A 91 -16.48 9.01 1.90
C ASN A 91 -17.42 10.17 1.53
N ASP A 92 -17.59 11.16 2.40
CA ASP A 92 -18.52 12.26 2.20
C ASP A 92 -17.84 13.48 1.55
N PHE A 93 -17.74 13.47 0.24
CA PHE A 93 -17.18 14.60 -0.52
C PHE A 93 -18.02 15.88 -0.45
N THR A 94 -19.23 15.85 0.12
CA THR A 94 -20.04 17.05 0.40
C THR A 94 -19.70 17.68 1.73
N ASN A 95 -19.13 16.90 2.66
CA ASN A 95 -18.66 17.30 3.98
C ASN A 95 -17.24 16.79 4.20
N TRP A 96 -16.35 17.20 3.28
CA TRP A 96 -15.03 16.68 3.09
C TRP A 96 -14.12 16.76 4.32
N VAL A 97 -13.02 16.04 4.29
CA VAL A 97 -11.99 16.05 5.33
C VAL A 97 -11.45 17.45 5.62
N THR A 98 -10.92 17.62 6.81
CA THR A 98 -10.22 18.84 7.25
C THR A 98 -8.81 18.49 7.72
N PRO A 99 -7.89 19.46 7.84
CA PRO A 99 -6.53 19.20 8.35
C PRO A 99 -6.46 18.54 9.73
N THR A 100 -7.54 18.62 10.52
CA THR A 100 -7.67 18.02 11.87
C THR A 100 -8.58 16.80 11.92
N ASN A 101 -9.18 16.40 10.79
CA ASN A 101 -10.07 15.22 10.72
C ASN A 101 -9.91 14.52 9.36
N LEU A 102 -8.88 13.72 9.25
CA LEU A 102 -8.49 12.93 8.08
C LEU A 102 -7.77 11.66 8.56
N PRO A 103 -7.57 10.65 7.68
CA PRO A 103 -6.78 9.46 8.00
C PRO A 103 -5.27 9.79 8.07
N GLU A 104 -4.82 10.39 9.17
CA GLU A 104 -3.42 10.84 9.36
C GLU A 104 -2.39 9.70 9.25
N GLY A 105 -2.80 8.47 9.55
CA GLY A 105 -1.93 7.30 9.44
C GLY A 105 -1.36 7.09 8.04
N LEU A 106 -2.05 7.52 6.98
CA LEU A 106 -1.54 7.48 5.60
C LEU A 106 -0.25 8.28 5.44
N TRP A 107 -0.17 9.46 6.06
CA TRP A 107 1.00 10.32 6.05
C TRP A 107 2.13 9.70 6.89
N GLY A 108 1.86 9.45 8.17
CA GLY A 108 2.89 9.03 9.12
C GLY A 108 3.53 7.69 8.75
N ARG A 109 2.73 6.67 8.36
CA ARG A 109 3.29 5.37 7.98
C ARG A 109 4.15 5.43 6.70
N SER A 110 3.76 6.29 5.75
CA SER A 110 4.51 6.45 4.51
C SER A 110 5.86 7.09 4.74
N TYR A 111 5.92 8.17 5.53
CA TYR A 111 7.19 8.81 5.86
C TYR A 111 8.09 7.93 6.73
N GLU A 112 7.53 7.15 7.65
CA GLU A 112 8.30 6.15 8.38
C GLU A 112 8.92 5.12 7.42
N GLY A 113 8.17 4.68 6.41
CA GLY A 113 8.69 3.79 5.37
C GLY A 113 9.81 4.43 4.54
N VAL A 114 9.67 5.69 4.16
CA VAL A 114 10.72 6.48 3.48
C VAL A 114 12.00 6.54 4.32
N ASN A 115 11.87 6.89 5.61
CA ASN A 115 13.02 6.99 6.52
C ASN A 115 13.76 5.66 6.62
N ARG A 116 13.05 4.55 6.84
CA ARG A 116 13.65 3.22 6.95
C ARG A 116 14.31 2.77 5.64
N ALA A 117 13.71 3.08 4.49
CA ALA A 117 14.32 2.82 3.20
C ALA A 117 15.61 3.64 3.00
N ASN A 118 15.61 4.92 3.35
CA ASN A 118 16.80 5.77 3.28
C ASN A 118 17.94 5.25 4.17
N ILE A 119 17.64 4.73 5.35
CA ILE A 119 18.66 4.10 6.22
C ILE A 119 19.37 2.96 5.47
N VAL A 120 18.64 2.06 4.83
CA VAL A 120 19.24 0.95 4.06
C VAL A 120 20.07 1.49 2.90
N ILE A 121 19.56 2.45 2.15
CA ILE A 121 20.24 3.06 0.99
C ILE A 121 21.58 3.68 1.42
N GLU A 122 21.62 4.38 2.56
CA GLU A 122 22.84 5.02 3.06
C GLU A 122 23.81 4.06 3.73
N LYS A 123 23.30 3.14 4.58
CA LYS A 123 24.17 2.31 5.43
C LYS A 123 24.70 1.07 4.69
N CYS A 124 23.92 0.50 3.77
CA CYS A 124 24.32 -0.71 3.06
C CYS A 124 25.62 -0.56 2.25
N PRO A 125 25.87 0.54 1.50
CA PRO A 125 27.14 0.78 0.83
C PRO A 125 28.35 0.98 1.75
N LEU A 126 28.11 1.35 3.01
CA LEU A 126 29.17 1.64 3.99
C LEU A 126 29.68 0.39 4.72
N LEU A 127 29.08 -0.78 4.52
CA LEU A 127 29.56 -2.02 5.11
C LEU A 127 31.01 -2.30 4.70
N PRO A 128 31.84 -2.81 5.63
CA PRO A 128 33.20 -3.22 5.29
C PRO A 128 33.26 -4.20 4.14
N GLU A 129 34.33 -4.16 3.35
CA GLU A 129 34.56 -5.11 2.27
C GLU A 129 34.60 -6.56 2.80
N GLY A 130 33.94 -7.48 2.10
CA GLY A 130 33.85 -8.89 2.50
C GLY A 130 32.73 -9.22 3.49
N THR A 131 32.05 -8.22 4.08
CA THR A 131 30.90 -8.45 4.99
C THR A 131 29.67 -8.98 4.24
N MET A 132 29.44 -8.51 3.02
CA MET A 132 28.32 -8.87 2.16
C MET A 132 28.79 -8.94 0.71
N SER A 133 28.23 -9.85 -0.11
CA SER A 133 28.55 -9.89 -1.56
C SER A 133 28.06 -8.61 -2.23
N ALA A 134 28.74 -8.18 -3.30
CA ALA A 134 28.36 -6.99 -4.06
C ALA A 134 26.94 -7.13 -4.65
N GLU A 135 26.60 -8.30 -5.18
CA GLU A 135 25.26 -8.59 -5.74
C GLU A 135 24.14 -8.46 -4.69
N LEU A 136 24.39 -8.99 -3.48
CA LEU A 136 23.40 -8.89 -2.41
C LEU A 136 23.27 -7.45 -1.91
N ARG A 137 24.38 -6.72 -1.84
CA ARG A 137 24.42 -5.29 -1.49
C ARG A 137 23.60 -4.46 -2.50
N ASP A 138 23.87 -4.62 -3.79
CA ASP A 138 23.17 -3.92 -4.86
C ASP A 138 21.67 -4.24 -4.85
N ARG A 139 21.32 -5.51 -4.60
CA ARG A 139 19.95 -5.94 -4.49
C ARG A 139 19.24 -5.28 -3.29
N TYR A 140 19.86 -5.24 -2.10
CA TYR A 140 19.26 -4.62 -0.90
C TYR A 140 19.03 -3.13 -1.10
N VAL A 141 19.98 -2.43 -1.71
CA VAL A 141 19.82 -1.02 -2.07
C VAL A 141 18.67 -0.83 -3.06
N ALA A 142 18.58 -1.67 -4.11
CA ALA A 142 17.49 -1.59 -5.07
C ALA A 142 16.11 -1.91 -4.46
N GLU A 143 16.02 -2.87 -3.53
CA GLU A 143 14.77 -3.13 -2.79
C GLU A 143 14.38 -1.93 -1.92
N ALA A 144 15.32 -1.29 -1.26
CA ALA A 144 15.06 -0.10 -0.45
C ALA A 144 14.59 1.09 -1.32
N HIS A 145 15.20 1.30 -2.50
CA HIS A 145 14.72 2.29 -3.48
C HIS A 145 13.30 1.97 -3.95
N PHE A 146 12.97 0.72 -4.24
CA PHE A 146 11.61 0.30 -4.59
C PHE A 146 10.60 0.65 -3.49
N LEU A 147 10.93 0.36 -2.22
CA LEU A 147 10.08 0.69 -1.08
C LEU A 147 9.91 2.21 -0.91
N ARG A 148 10.99 2.98 -1.06
CA ARG A 148 10.93 4.45 -1.03
C ARG A 148 10.00 4.99 -2.10
N VAL A 149 10.10 4.50 -3.34
CA VAL A 149 9.18 4.86 -4.43
C VAL A 149 7.75 4.48 -4.08
N PHE A 150 7.51 3.27 -3.55
CA PHE A 150 6.18 2.85 -3.13
C PHE A 150 5.56 3.82 -2.12
N TYR A 151 6.29 4.17 -1.05
CA TYR A 151 5.79 5.07 -0.02
C TYR A 151 5.56 6.50 -0.54
N TYR A 152 6.47 7.02 -1.34
CA TYR A 152 6.28 8.33 -1.97
C TYR A 152 5.15 8.34 -3.00
N PHE A 153 4.91 7.24 -3.71
CA PHE A 153 3.74 7.10 -4.58
C PHE A 153 2.44 7.17 -3.79
N GLN A 154 2.37 6.55 -2.59
CA GLN A 154 1.22 6.70 -1.72
C GLN A 154 1.04 8.16 -1.26
N LEU A 155 2.12 8.79 -0.77
CA LEU A 155 2.09 10.20 -0.35
C LEU A 155 1.64 11.11 -1.49
N TRP A 156 2.21 10.95 -2.66
CA TRP A 156 1.88 11.77 -3.84
C TRP A 156 0.42 11.64 -4.25
N ARG A 157 -0.11 10.42 -4.38
CA ARG A 157 -1.49 10.25 -4.82
C ARG A 157 -2.52 10.70 -3.79
N PHE A 158 -2.24 10.58 -2.48
CA PHE A 158 -3.15 11.02 -1.43
C PHE A 158 -3.01 12.52 -1.12
N PHE A 159 -1.80 13.08 -1.09
CA PHE A 159 -1.54 14.44 -0.59
C PHE A 159 -1.02 15.42 -1.65
N GLY A 160 -0.51 14.96 -2.77
CA GLY A 160 -0.04 15.80 -3.88
C GLY A 160 1.26 16.54 -3.59
N TYR A 161 1.18 17.63 -2.85
CA TYR A 161 2.31 18.51 -2.50
C TYR A 161 2.98 17.98 -1.23
N ILE A 162 4.15 17.41 -1.35
CA ILE A 162 4.79 16.68 -0.25
C ILE A 162 6.26 17.04 -0.06
N PRO A 163 6.77 17.09 1.17
CA PRO A 163 8.20 17.08 1.43
C PRO A 163 8.88 15.87 0.79
N TYR A 164 9.95 16.11 0.04
CA TYR A 164 10.68 15.04 -0.64
C TYR A 164 12.16 15.07 -0.28
N TYR A 165 12.67 13.97 0.24
CA TYR A 165 14.06 13.81 0.63
C TYR A 165 14.56 12.39 0.36
N GLU A 166 15.85 12.28 0.05
CA GLU A 166 16.47 11.04 -0.42
C GLU A 166 17.53 10.50 0.57
N THR A 167 17.69 11.18 1.69
CA THR A 167 18.67 10.84 2.74
C THR A 167 17.97 10.69 4.09
N ASN A 168 18.63 10.06 5.04
CA ASN A 168 18.17 10.06 6.43
C ASN A 168 18.39 11.46 7.03
N LEU A 169 17.32 12.09 7.51
CA LEU A 169 17.36 13.47 8.00
C LEU A 169 17.60 13.51 9.51
N GLY A 170 18.50 14.38 9.93
CA GLY A 170 18.61 14.82 11.32
C GLY A 170 17.39 15.65 11.73
N LEU A 171 17.18 15.81 13.05
CA LEU A 171 16.04 16.60 13.56
C LEU A 171 16.07 18.06 13.07
N ASP A 172 17.25 18.64 12.90
CA ASP A 172 17.42 20.03 12.44
C ASP A 172 17.17 20.19 10.93
N ASP A 173 17.29 19.09 10.15
CA ASP A 173 17.15 19.13 8.70
C ASP A 173 15.69 18.98 8.24
N ILE A 174 14.82 18.37 9.06
CA ILE A 174 13.42 18.10 8.72
C ILE A 174 12.66 19.36 8.33
N THR A 175 12.93 20.49 9.01
CA THR A 175 12.27 21.77 8.74
C THR A 175 12.75 22.46 7.47
N THR A 176 13.87 22.00 6.87
CA THR A 176 14.46 22.59 5.66
C THR A 176 14.13 21.83 4.38
N VAL A 177 13.43 20.69 4.48
CA VAL A 177 13.08 19.87 3.32
C VAL A 177 12.11 20.61 2.40
N PRO A 178 12.41 20.71 1.09
CA PRO A 178 11.50 21.35 0.15
C PRO A 178 10.23 20.50 -0.05
N GLN A 179 9.08 21.18 -0.06
CA GLN A 179 7.80 20.61 -0.46
C GLN A 179 7.68 20.68 -1.99
N LEU A 180 7.70 19.53 -2.66
CA LEU A 180 7.67 19.46 -4.11
C LEU A 180 6.24 19.54 -4.65
N GLN A 181 6.13 20.08 -5.88
CA GLN A 181 4.91 20.03 -6.68
C GLN A 181 4.64 18.59 -7.17
N PRO A 182 3.38 18.22 -7.44
CA PRO A 182 3.03 16.86 -7.89
C PRO A 182 3.84 16.35 -9.08
N ASP A 183 4.11 17.21 -10.08
CA ASP A 183 4.89 16.85 -11.27
C ASP A 183 6.38 16.63 -10.96
N GLU A 184 6.92 17.37 -9.99
CA GLU A 184 8.29 17.17 -9.52
C GLU A 184 8.44 15.86 -8.77
N VAL A 185 7.44 15.50 -7.93
CA VAL A 185 7.39 14.20 -7.26
C VAL A 185 7.34 13.07 -8.29
N TYR A 186 6.46 13.17 -9.29
CA TYR A 186 6.38 12.21 -10.40
C TYR A 186 7.74 12.00 -11.07
N ALA A 187 8.43 13.09 -11.44
CA ALA A 187 9.73 13.02 -12.08
C ALA A 187 10.77 12.27 -11.22
N LYS A 188 10.77 12.53 -9.91
CA LYS A 188 11.64 11.86 -8.94
C LYS A 188 11.35 10.37 -8.81
N LEU A 189 10.08 9.97 -8.78
CA LEU A 189 9.70 8.55 -8.72
C LEU A 189 10.16 7.78 -9.95
N ILE A 190 10.00 8.36 -11.14
CA ILE A 190 10.46 7.74 -12.38
C ILE A 190 11.98 7.67 -12.43
N GLU A 191 12.68 8.75 -12.05
CA GLU A 191 14.14 8.78 -11.98
C GLU A 191 14.69 7.69 -11.06
N ASP A 192 14.08 7.53 -9.87
CA ASP A 192 14.52 6.54 -8.88
C ASP A 192 14.30 5.09 -9.37
N LEU A 193 13.15 4.80 -9.99
CA LEU A 193 12.87 3.50 -10.59
C LEU A 193 13.83 3.16 -11.73
N ASP A 194 14.09 4.09 -12.63
CA ASP A 194 14.91 3.85 -13.81
C ASP A 194 16.40 3.71 -13.46
N ASN A 195 16.90 4.52 -12.55
CA ASN A 195 18.32 4.55 -12.22
C ASN A 195 18.71 3.53 -11.14
N ASN A 196 17.81 3.23 -10.21
CA ASN A 196 18.17 2.53 -8.98
C ASN A 196 17.45 1.18 -8.77
N VAL A 197 16.39 0.86 -9.51
CA VAL A 197 15.57 -0.32 -9.25
C VAL A 197 15.46 -1.27 -10.45
N ILE A 198 14.96 -0.78 -11.59
CA ILE A 198 14.68 -1.61 -12.77
C ILE A 198 16.00 -2.17 -13.32
N GLY A 199 16.03 -3.49 -13.53
CA GLY A 199 17.23 -4.22 -13.97
C GLY A 199 18.20 -4.61 -12.86
N LYS A 200 18.00 -4.14 -11.60
CA LYS A 200 18.85 -4.50 -10.45
C LYS A 200 18.18 -5.52 -9.52
N LEU A 201 16.86 -5.65 -9.60
CA LEU A 201 16.11 -6.66 -8.85
C LEU A 201 16.03 -7.99 -9.62
N PRO A 202 15.93 -9.13 -8.91
CA PRO A 202 15.74 -10.43 -9.56
C PRO A 202 14.35 -10.51 -10.22
N LYS A 203 14.24 -11.30 -11.30
CA LYS A 203 12.94 -11.59 -11.94
C LYS A 203 12.05 -12.45 -11.04
N VAL A 204 12.64 -13.36 -10.28
CA VAL A 204 11.96 -14.26 -9.33
C VAL A 204 12.80 -14.35 -8.06
N VAL A 205 12.16 -14.37 -6.91
CA VAL A 205 12.79 -14.57 -5.60
C VAL A 205 12.68 -16.03 -5.14
N PRO A 206 13.63 -16.54 -4.32
CA PRO A 206 13.51 -17.86 -3.70
C PRO A 206 12.24 -17.99 -2.84
N ALA A 207 11.81 -19.25 -2.59
CA ALA A 207 10.59 -19.52 -1.84
C ALA A 207 10.58 -18.96 -0.41
N ASN A 208 11.74 -18.87 0.24
CA ASN A 208 11.91 -18.30 1.58
C ASN A 208 12.02 -16.77 1.59
N GLU A 209 11.94 -16.12 0.42
CA GLU A 209 11.99 -14.66 0.26
C GLU A 209 10.73 -14.10 -0.41
N LYS A 210 9.66 -14.89 -0.47
CA LYS A 210 8.38 -14.46 -1.04
C LYS A 210 7.87 -13.19 -0.35
N GLY A 211 7.35 -12.25 -1.16
CA GLY A 211 6.93 -10.92 -0.72
C GLY A 211 8.01 -9.84 -0.87
N ARG A 212 9.27 -10.20 -1.16
CA ARG A 212 10.30 -9.21 -1.52
C ARG A 212 10.08 -8.69 -2.94
N ALA A 213 10.50 -7.42 -3.17
CA ALA A 213 10.35 -6.76 -4.46
C ALA A 213 11.13 -7.50 -5.58
N THR A 214 10.51 -7.57 -6.75
CA THR A 214 11.08 -8.15 -7.97
C THR A 214 11.19 -7.10 -9.06
N ASN A 215 11.97 -7.40 -10.10
CA ASN A 215 12.03 -6.54 -11.28
C ASN A 215 10.65 -6.36 -11.94
N GLY A 216 9.82 -7.40 -11.93
CA GLY A 216 8.43 -7.33 -12.42
C GLY A 216 7.56 -6.38 -11.60
N ALA A 217 7.71 -6.39 -10.27
CA ALA A 217 7.02 -5.44 -9.39
C ALA A 217 7.45 -3.99 -9.67
N ALA A 218 8.74 -3.75 -9.93
CA ALA A 218 9.27 -2.42 -10.24
C ALA A 218 8.73 -1.87 -11.57
N ILE A 219 8.73 -2.67 -12.63
CA ILE A 219 8.17 -2.31 -13.95
C ILE A 219 6.66 -2.04 -13.83
N ALA A 220 5.92 -2.88 -13.14
CA ALA A 220 4.49 -2.70 -12.95
C ALA A 220 4.17 -1.45 -12.11
N MET A 221 4.97 -1.15 -11.08
CA MET A 221 4.87 0.09 -10.30
C MET A 221 5.12 1.32 -11.18
N LYS A 222 6.17 1.31 -12.01
CA LYS A 222 6.43 2.39 -12.98
C LYS A 222 5.24 2.61 -13.91
N ALA A 223 4.67 1.55 -14.45
CA ALA A 223 3.48 1.64 -15.29
C ALA A 223 2.28 2.28 -14.57
N ARG A 224 2.00 1.89 -13.32
CA ARG A 224 0.95 2.54 -12.50
C ARG A 224 1.21 4.02 -12.28
N ILE A 225 2.45 4.41 -11.98
CA ILE A 225 2.86 5.80 -11.75
C ILE A 225 2.67 6.63 -13.04
N VAL A 226 3.13 6.13 -14.19
CA VAL A 226 2.98 6.78 -15.50
C VAL A 226 1.50 6.92 -15.89
N LEU A 227 0.70 5.87 -15.70
CA LEU A 227 -0.75 5.90 -15.97
C LEU A 227 -1.49 6.86 -15.04
N TYR A 228 -1.10 6.94 -13.76
CA TYR A 228 -1.69 7.89 -12.82
C TYR A 228 -1.38 9.34 -13.18
N GLN A 229 -0.15 9.62 -13.62
CA GLN A 229 0.24 10.95 -14.13
C GLN A 229 -0.42 11.30 -15.46
N ASN A 230 -0.91 10.32 -16.21
CA ASN A 230 -1.37 10.50 -17.60
C ASN A 230 -0.27 10.97 -18.55
N ASP A 231 0.97 10.54 -18.35
CA ASP A 231 2.10 10.89 -19.22
C ASP A 231 2.07 10.07 -20.53
N ASP A 232 1.39 10.59 -21.55
CA ASP A 232 1.30 9.94 -22.86
C ASP A 232 2.66 9.79 -23.55
N THR A 233 3.65 10.59 -23.19
CA THR A 233 5.00 10.51 -23.79
C THR A 233 5.73 9.21 -23.43
N LYS A 234 5.36 8.58 -22.30
CA LYS A 234 5.94 7.34 -21.80
C LYS A 234 5.11 6.10 -22.13
N MET A 235 3.94 6.22 -22.75
CA MET A 235 3.07 5.06 -23.03
C MET A 235 3.74 3.99 -23.88
N LYS A 236 4.53 4.38 -24.89
CA LYS A 236 5.26 3.42 -25.73
C LYS A 236 6.34 2.66 -24.94
N GLU A 237 7.01 3.34 -24.04
CA GLU A 237 8.03 2.75 -23.18
C GLU A 237 7.42 1.72 -22.23
N ILE A 238 6.38 2.12 -21.46
CA ILE A 238 5.73 1.20 -20.52
C ILE A 238 5.02 0.04 -21.23
N ALA A 239 4.45 0.24 -22.43
CA ALA A 239 3.89 -0.85 -23.22
C ALA A 239 4.95 -1.90 -23.57
N SER A 240 6.17 -1.48 -23.93
CA SER A 240 7.28 -2.39 -24.20
C SER A 240 7.77 -3.13 -22.97
N GLN A 241 7.90 -2.44 -21.84
CA GLN A 241 8.31 -3.04 -20.57
C GLN A 241 7.27 -4.04 -20.03
N LEU A 242 5.98 -3.70 -20.08
CA LEU A 242 4.91 -4.60 -19.69
C LEU A 242 4.81 -5.82 -20.61
N LYS A 243 5.05 -5.64 -21.91
CA LYS A 243 5.15 -6.77 -22.88
C LYS A 243 6.25 -7.75 -22.46
N GLU A 244 7.41 -7.27 -22.00
CA GLU A 244 8.48 -8.13 -21.50
C GLU A 244 7.96 -9.01 -20.34
N LEU A 245 7.23 -8.43 -19.37
CA LEU A 245 6.64 -9.19 -18.26
C LEU A 245 5.62 -10.25 -18.72
N ILE A 246 4.92 -10.00 -19.84
CA ILE A 246 3.89 -10.89 -20.36
C ILE A 246 4.51 -12.03 -21.18
N THR A 247 5.60 -11.79 -21.87
CA THR A 247 6.15 -12.70 -22.87
C THR A 247 7.41 -13.43 -22.46
N ASP A 248 8.17 -12.90 -21.50
CA ASP A 248 9.37 -13.56 -21.00
C ASP A 248 9.03 -14.57 -19.90
N PRO A 249 9.20 -15.89 -20.18
CA PRO A 249 8.87 -16.94 -19.23
C PRO A 249 9.72 -16.91 -17.95
N ALA A 250 10.82 -16.15 -17.94
CA ALA A 250 11.67 -16.02 -16.75
C ALA A 250 10.97 -15.30 -15.59
N TYR A 251 9.93 -14.51 -15.84
CA TYR A 251 9.11 -13.88 -14.80
C TYR A 251 8.09 -14.82 -14.17
N GLN A 252 7.73 -15.93 -14.86
CA GLN A 252 6.80 -16.95 -14.39
C GLN A 252 5.38 -16.44 -14.09
N TYR A 253 4.99 -15.28 -14.65
CA TYR A 253 3.66 -14.73 -14.45
C TYR A 253 2.62 -15.36 -15.38
N ASP A 254 1.44 -15.62 -14.83
CA ASP A 254 0.26 -16.02 -15.59
C ASP A 254 -1.02 -15.81 -14.78
N LEU A 255 -2.18 -15.83 -15.41
CA LEU A 255 -3.47 -15.81 -14.72
C LEU A 255 -3.76 -17.13 -14.00
N ILE A 256 -4.37 -17.06 -12.83
CA ILE A 256 -5.00 -18.23 -12.19
C ILE A 256 -6.32 -18.51 -12.91
N PRO A 257 -6.55 -19.74 -13.42
CA PRO A 257 -7.72 -20.03 -14.21
C PRO A 257 -9.05 -19.82 -13.47
N ASP A 258 -9.11 -20.22 -12.20
CA ASP A 258 -10.31 -20.04 -11.38
C ASP A 258 -10.17 -18.78 -10.51
N TYR A 259 -10.92 -17.74 -10.85
CA TYR A 259 -10.94 -16.50 -10.09
C TYR A 259 -11.44 -16.66 -8.64
N LYS A 260 -12.29 -17.68 -8.38
CA LYS A 260 -12.91 -17.87 -7.07
C LYS A 260 -11.92 -18.17 -5.97
N VAL A 261 -10.82 -18.86 -6.30
CA VAL A 261 -9.80 -19.28 -5.34
C VAL A 261 -8.65 -18.27 -5.19
N LEU A 262 -8.61 -17.25 -6.06
CA LEU A 262 -7.49 -16.32 -6.12
C LEU A 262 -7.21 -15.60 -4.78
N PHE A 263 -8.23 -15.40 -3.96
CA PHE A 263 -8.13 -14.69 -2.68
C PHE A 263 -8.06 -15.63 -1.46
N ASP A 264 -7.93 -16.92 -1.67
CA ASP A 264 -7.64 -17.89 -0.62
C ASP A 264 -6.15 -17.85 -0.26
N ASP A 265 -5.80 -18.20 0.99
CA ASP A 265 -4.40 -18.17 1.48
C ASP A 265 -3.50 -19.18 0.75
N GLU A 266 -4.06 -20.30 0.26
CA GLU A 266 -3.35 -21.30 -0.54
C GLU A 266 -2.84 -20.73 -1.88
N TYR A 267 -3.42 -19.62 -2.37
CA TYR A 267 -3.04 -18.95 -3.60
C TYR A 267 -2.21 -17.69 -3.39
N GLU A 268 -1.73 -17.47 -2.18
CA GLU A 268 -0.74 -16.42 -1.93
C GLU A 268 0.57 -16.72 -2.67
N TRP A 269 1.20 -15.66 -3.16
CA TRP A 269 2.42 -15.73 -4.00
C TRP A 269 2.29 -16.67 -5.21
N CYS A 270 1.08 -16.86 -5.71
CA CYS A 270 0.84 -17.63 -6.93
C CYS A 270 1.41 -16.91 -8.17
N LYS A 271 1.34 -17.56 -9.34
CA LYS A 271 1.86 -16.98 -10.59
C LYS A 271 1.11 -15.71 -11.05
N GLU A 272 -0.06 -15.39 -10.51
CA GLU A 272 -0.75 -14.13 -10.75
C GLU A 272 -0.29 -13.01 -9.80
N SER A 273 0.38 -13.33 -8.70
CA SER A 273 0.93 -12.36 -7.77
C SER A 273 2.19 -11.72 -8.30
N VAL A 274 2.21 -10.39 -8.43
CA VAL A 274 3.38 -9.59 -8.83
C VAL A 274 4.01 -8.90 -7.65
N PHE A 275 3.18 -8.37 -6.74
CA PHE A 275 3.61 -7.83 -5.46
C PHE A 275 2.51 -8.00 -4.42
N GLU A 276 2.86 -8.60 -3.29
CA GLU A 276 1.98 -8.81 -2.13
C GLU A 276 2.60 -8.27 -0.86
N VAL A 277 1.77 -7.75 0.03
CA VAL A 277 2.13 -7.46 1.42
C VAL A 277 1.85 -8.70 2.25
N ASN A 278 2.89 -9.20 2.92
CA ASN A 278 2.83 -10.42 3.73
C ASN A 278 2.32 -10.14 5.13
N TYR A 279 1.40 -10.98 5.59
CA TYR A 279 0.89 -10.98 6.97
C TYR A 279 1.03 -12.36 7.60
N THR A 280 0.89 -12.44 8.92
CA THR A 280 0.93 -13.71 9.64
C THR A 280 0.07 -13.65 10.89
N GLU A 281 -0.64 -14.76 11.17
CA GLU A 281 -1.48 -14.93 12.35
C GLU A 281 -0.69 -15.35 13.60
N ILE A 282 0.55 -15.79 13.43
CA ILE A 282 1.41 -16.23 14.54
C ILE A 282 2.19 -15.09 15.21
N GLY A 283 2.15 -13.91 14.64
CA GLY A 283 2.73 -12.69 15.24
C GLY A 283 1.92 -12.22 16.44
N ASN A 284 2.59 -11.60 17.43
CA ASN A 284 1.92 -11.04 18.60
C ASN A 284 1.28 -9.68 18.28
N SER A 285 0.14 -9.67 17.60
CA SER A 285 -0.57 -8.46 17.20
C SER A 285 -1.48 -7.96 18.33
N ASN A 286 -0.91 -7.19 19.26
CA ASN A 286 -1.62 -6.59 20.40
C ASN A 286 -1.64 -5.05 20.36
N ASP A 287 -0.99 -4.44 19.38
CA ASP A 287 -0.83 -3.00 19.32
C ASP A 287 -1.96 -2.34 18.52
N TRP A 288 -2.91 -1.76 19.22
CA TRP A 288 -3.99 -0.96 18.62
C TRP A 288 -3.49 0.33 17.95
N ALA A 289 -2.25 0.77 18.22
CA ALA A 289 -1.61 1.83 17.46
C ALA A 289 -1.01 1.34 16.13
N GLY A 290 -0.91 0.02 15.93
CA GLY A 290 -0.67 -0.62 14.64
C GLY A 290 0.78 -0.81 14.20
N LYS A 291 1.78 -0.33 14.96
CA LYS A 291 3.19 -0.42 14.53
C LYS A 291 3.84 -1.80 14.76
N ALA A 292 3.36 -2.55 15.73
CA ALA A 292 3.93 -3.85 16.10
C ALA A 292 3.15 -5.04 15.52
N ASN A 293 2.04 -4.80 14.84
CA ASN A 293 1.17 -5.85 14.33
C ASN A 293 1.78 -6.54 13.11
N GLN A 294 1.67 -7.85 13.06
CA GLN A 294 2.09 -8.68 11.94
C GLN A 294 0.88 -9.24 11.17
N GLY A 295 -0.32 -9.19 11.76
CA GLY A 295 -1.57 -9.60 11.13
C GLY A 295 -2.24 -8.48 10.32
N ASN A 296 -3.11 -8.88 9.40
CA ASN A 296 -3.88 -7.98 8.55
C ASN A 296 -5.16 -7.54 9.25
N SER A 297 -5.17 -6.34 9.83
CA SER A 297 -6.34 -5.79 10.51
C SER A 297 -7.44 -5.29 9.55
N ASP A 298 -7.18 -5.13 8.25
CA ASP A 298 -8.23 -4.76 7.30
C ASP A 298 -9.27 -5.87 7.14
N ILE A 299 -8.88 -7.10 7.36
CA ILE A 299 -9.78 -8.26 7.27
C ILE A 299 -10.96 -8.11 8.22
N ILE A 300 -10.71 -7.79 9.49
CA ILE A 300 -11.80 -7.59 10.47
C ILE A 300 -12.63 -6.34 10.16
N MET A 301 -11.99 -5.29 9.62
CA MET A 301 -12.69 -4.06 9.21
C MET A 301 -13.72 -4.34 8.11
N LEU A 302 -13.34 -5.11 7.09
CA LEU A 302 -14.14 -5.38 5.89
C LEU A 302 -15.26 -6.41 6.12
N GLY A 303 -15.15 -7.24 7.14
CA GLY A 303 -16.15 -8.27 7.44
C GLY A 303 -17.50 -7.71 7.83
N ALA A 304 -18.59 -8.39 7.42
CA ALA A 304 -19.94 -8.00 7.76
C ALA A 304 -20.21 -8.10 9.26
N ARG A 305 -20.84 -7.06 9.83
CA ARG A 305 -21.22 -7.02 11.24
C ARG A 305 -22.42 -7.91 11.53
N GLY A 306 -22.40 -8.63 12.67
CA GLY A 306 -23.46 -9.55 13.09
C GLY A 306 -23.59 -10.77 12.19
N LEU A 307 -22.55 -11.07 11.40
CA LEU A 307 -22.55 -12.26 10.55
C LEU A 307 -22.41 -13.52 11.38
N LYS A 308 -23.31 -14.49 11.12
CA LYS A 308 -23.20 -15.87 11.59
C LYS A 308 -23.43 -16.79 10.39
N ASP A 309 -22.40 -17.52 10.02
CA ASP A 309 -22.41 -18.44 8.90
C ASP A 309 -22.72 -19.87 9.39
N PRO A 310 -23.81 -20.50 8.94
CA PRO A 310 -24.13 -21.88 9.33
C PRO A 310 -23.10 -22.89 8.85
N ASN A 311 -22.31 -22.55 7.81
CA ASN A 311 -21.25 -23.40 7.28
C ASN A 311 -19.89 -23.15 7.94
N ASN A 312 -19.80 -22.17 8.85
CA ASN A 312 -18.59 -21.79 9.55
C ASN A 312 -17.38 -21.48 8.62
N VAL A 313 -17.66 -20.91 7.44
CA VAL A 313 -16.62 -20.42 6.52
C VAL A 313 -16.22 -18.99 6.87
N TYR A 314 -17.22 -18.11 7.06
CA TYR A 314 -17.02 -16.72 7.39
C TYR A 314 -17.28 -16.44 8.86
N VAL A 315 -16.55 -15.47 9.41
CA VAL A 315 -16.76 -14.96 10.76
C VAL A 315 -17.14 -13.48 10.75
N GLU A 316 -17.74 -13.01 11.85
CA GLU A 316 -18.15 -11.62 11.97
C GLU A 316 -16.98 -10.65 11.85
N GLY A 317 -17.22 -9.50 11.19
CA GLY A 317 -16.33 -8.36 11.16
C GLY A 317 -16.97 -7.07 11.70
N TRP A 318 -16.36 -5.93 11.39
CA TRP A 318 -16.80 -4.64 11.92
C TRP A 318 -17.67 -3.82 10.97
N GLY A 319 -17.86 -4.28 9.74
CA GLY A 319 -18.82 -3.75 8.78
C GLY A 319 -18.39 -2.45 8.11
N PHE A 320 -17.07 -2.20 7.97
CA PHE A 320 -16.57 -1.09 7.18
C PHE A 320 -16.52 -1.47 5.69
N ALA A 321 -16.51 -0.46 4.84
CA ALA A 321 -16.53 -0.58 3.38
C ALA A 321 -17.64 -1.53 2.84
N PRO A 322 -18.92 -1.42 3.30
CA PRO A 322 -20.00 -2.18 2.70
C PRO A 322 -20.11 -1.82 1.21
N VAL A 323 -20.30 -2.84 0.39
CA VAL A 323 -20.35 -2.69 -1.08
C VAL A 323 -21.59 -1.91 -1.48
N THR A 324 -21.46 -0.96 -2.40
CA THR A 324 -22.62 -0.19 -2.90
C THR A 324 -23.48 -1.04 -3.83
N LYS A 325 -24.78 -0.68 -3.90
CA LYS A 325 -25.68 -1.23 -4.92
C LYS A 325 -25.19 -0.94 -6.34
N ALA A 326 -24.50 0.19 -6.55
CA ALA A 326 -23.93 0.58 -7.83
C ALA A 326 -22.86 -0.41 -8.32
N LEU A 327 -22.00 -0.92 -7.42
CA LEU A 327 -21.05 -1.98 -7.78
C LEU A 327 -21.78 -3.30 -8.02
N ASN A 328 -22.70 -3.70 -7.15
CA ASN A 328 -23.47 -4.93 -7.34
C ASN A 328 -24.16 -4.99 -8.70
N ASP A 329 -24.78 -3.88 -9.12
CA ASP A 329 -25.51 -3.77 -10.38
C ASP A 329 -24.60 -3.58 -11.61
N ALA A 330 -23.34 -3.18 -11.40
CA ALA A 330 -22.37 -3.01 -12.49
C ALA A 330 -21.92 -4.34 -13.10
N PHE A 331 -21.84 -5.40 -12.30
CA PHE A 331 -21.46 -6.72 -12.80
C PHE A 331 -22.48 -7.25 -13.81
N LEU A 332 -21.98 -7.92 -14.84
CA LEU A 332 -22.83 -8.66 -15.75
C LEU A 332 -23.55 -9.79 -14.99
N PRO A 333 -24.78 -10.16 -15.38
CA PRO A 333 -25.58 -11.16 -14.64
C PRO A 333 -24.86 -12.50 -14.41
N ASP A 334 -24.04 -12.93 -15.38
CA ASP A 334 -23.33 -14.21 -15.35
C ASP A 334 -21.83 -14.06 -15.03
N ASP A 335 -21.37 -12.86 -14.61
CA ASP A 335 -19.97 -12.65 -14.26
C ASP A 335 -19.65 -13.32 -12.92
N PRO A 336 -18.83 -14.38 -12.89
CA PRO A 336 -18.54 -15.13 -11.67
C PRO A 336 -17.74 -14.32 -10.65
N ARG A 337 -17.09 -13.22 -11.05
CA ARG A 337 -16.35 -12.32 -10.17
C ARG A 337 -17.27 -11.61 -9.18
N LYS A 338 -18.55 -11.39 -9.55
CA LYS A 338 -19.55 -10.84 -8.64
C LYS A 338 -19.60 -11.62 -7.34
N TRP A 339 -19.77 -12.94 -7.43
CA TRP A 339 -19.90 -13.82 -6.27
C TRP A 339 -18.60 -14.03 -5.49
N THR A 340 -17.46 -13.80 -6.12
CA THR A 340 -16.16 -13.81 -5.43
C THR A 340 -15.93 -12.50 -4.69
N THR A 341 -16.51 -11.39 -5.15
CA THR A 341 -16.31 -10.05 -4.61
C THR A 341 -17.33 -9.69 -3.54
N ILE A 342 -18.61 -10.12 -3.69
CA ILE A 342 -19.75 -9.62 -2.93
C ILE A 342 -20.43 -10.77 -2.17
N ILE A 343 -20.79 -10.52 -0.91
CA ILE A 343 -21.79 -11.27 -0.15
C ILE A 343 -23.08 -10.50 -0.27
N ASP A 344 -24.09 -11.06 -0.93
CA ASP A 344 -25.47 -10.57 -0.93
C ASP A 344 -26.14 -11.01 0.37
N HIS A 345 -26.63 -10.06 1.17
CA HIS A 345 -27.18 -10.35 2.49
C HIS A 345 -28.52 -11.07 2.43
N GLU A 346 -29.31 -10.86 1.38
CA GLU A 346 -30.59 -11.56 1.21
C GLU A 346 -30.36 -13.03 0.83
N GLU A 347 -29.46 -13.28 -0.11
CA GLU A 347 -29.05 -14.64 -0.48
C GLU A 347 -28.45 -15.38 0.72
N PHE A 348 -27.52 -14.72 1.44
CA PHE A 348 -26.88 -15.30 2.62
C PHE A 348 -27.88 -15.68 3.72
N ARG A 349 -28.93 -14.85 3.94
CA ARG A 349 -30.01 -15.17 4.87
C ARG A 349 -30.89 -16.31 4.36
N ALA A 350 -31.14 -16.38 3.05
CA ALA A 350 -31.89 -17.50 2.45
C ALA A 350 -31.15 -18.84 2.60
N GLU A 351 -29.83 -18.84 2.67
CA GLU A 351 -28.98 -19.99 2.96
C GLU A 351 -28.91 -20.34 4.46
N GLY A 352 -29.62 -19.62 5.32
CA GLY A 352 -29.70 -19.87 6.77
C GLY A 352 -28.71 -19.06 7.60
N GLY A 353 -27.94 -18.16 7.00
CA GLY A 353 -27.05 -17.23 7.70
C GLY A 353 -27.77 -16.05 8.32
N THR A 354 -27.05 -15.28 9.16
CA THR A 354 -27.54 -14.00 9.67
C THR A 354 -26.50 -12.89 9.45
N ILE A 355 -26.95 -11.68 9.17
CA ILE A 355 -26.15 -10.46 9.08
C ILE A 355 -26.98 -9.32 9.64
N SER A 356 -26.36 -8.43 10.44
CA SER A 356 -27.04 -7.24 10.97
C SER A 356 -27.39 -6.26 9.85
N SER A 357 -28.60 -5.70 9.94
CA SER A 357 -29.02 -4.55 9.14
C SER A 357 -29.02 -3.25 9.96
N ASP A 358 -28.79 -3.35 11.28
CA ASP A 358 -28.64 -2.21 12.18
C ASP A 358 -27.16 -1.80 12.25
N VAL A 359 -26.72 -1.17 11.17
CA VAL A 359 -25.34 -0.68 10.98
C VAL A 359 -25.37 0.62 10.19
N ASN A 360 -24.32 1.42 10.31
CA ASN A 360 -24.21 2.66 9.54
C ASN A 360 -24.11 2.37 8.04
N GLN A 361 -24.83 3.15 7.24
CA GLN A 361 -24.83 3.05 5.76
C GLN A 361 -25.06 1.61 5.25
N TYR A 362 -26.07 0.92 5.81
CA TYR A 362 -26.44 -0.42 5.36
C TYR A 362 -26.82 -0.44 3.89
N THR A 363 -26.12 -1.26 3.09
CA THR A 363 -26.34 -1.37 1.64
C THR A 363 -27.05 -2.66 1.22
N GLY A 364 -27.03 -3.69 2.07
CA GLY A 364 -27.44 -5.06 1.72
C GLY A 364 -26.31 -5.92 1.16
N TYR A 365 -25.09 -5.39 1.07
CA TYR A 365 -23.94 -6.08 0.46
C TYR A 365 -22.67 -5.87 1.29
N SER A 366 -21.80 -6.88 1.36
CA SER A 366 -20.47 -6.80 1.98
C SER A 366 -19.39 -7.39 1.08
N VAL A 367 -18.15 -7.07 1.40
CA VAL A 367 -16.98 -7.61 0.70
C VAL A 367 -16.81 -9.09 1.00
N ARG A 368 -16.57 -9.92 -0.02
CA ARG A 368 -16.23 -11.35 0.12
C ARG A 368 -14.72 -11.61 -0.03
N LYS A 369 -14.03 -10.92 -0.95
CA LYS A 369 -12.61 -11.14 -1.27
C LYS A 369 -11.72 -11.19 -0.03
N TYR A 370 -11.88 -10.24 0.87
CA TYR A 370 -11.10 -10.07 2.09
C TYR A 370 -11.98 -10.17 3.35
N HIS A 371 -13.04 -11.00 3.28
CA HIS A 371 -13.89 -11.24 4.45
C HIS A 371 -13.14 -12.10 5.48
N PRO A 372 -13.32 -11.85 6.79
CA PRO A 372 -12.79 -12.74 7.83
C PRO A 372 -13.27 -14.17 7.66
N ARG A 373 -12.33 -15.12 7.69
CA ARG A 373 -12.64 -16.56 7.57
C ARG A 373 -12.22 -17.31 8.82
N ALA A 374 -12.97 -18.35 9.16
CA ALA A 374 -12.64 -19.24 10.27
C ALA A 374 -11.27 -19.90 10.02
N GLY A 375 -10.39 -19.87 11.04
CA GLY A 375 -9.05 -20.43 10.96
C GLY A 375 -8.00 -19.54 10.25
N TYR A 376 -8.35 -18.31 9.85
CA TYR A 376 -7.41 -17.36 9.26
C TYR A 376 -6.82 -16.36 10.26
N SER A 377 -7.27 -16.40 11.50
CA SER A 377 -6.71 -15.65 12.63
C SER A 377 -6.25 -16.61 13.73
N SER A 378 -5.48 -16.10 14.68
CA SER A 378 -5.10 -16.85 15.88
C SER A 378 -5.29 -16.03 17.15
N THR A 379 -5.34 -16.72 18.30
CA THR A 379 -5.44 -16.09 19.61
C THR A 379 -4.09 -15.61 20.17
N VAL A 380 -3.02 -15.70 19.36
CA VAL A 380 -1.75 -15.08 19.70
C VAL A 380 -1.91 -13.57 19.55
N GLY A 381 -1.91 -12.86 20.69
CA GLY A 381 -2.24 -11.44 20.70
C GLY A 381 -3.76 -11.17 20.64
N THR A 382 -4.15 -10.11 19.93
CA THR A 382 -5.55 -9.73 19.72
C THR A 382 -6.05 -10.35 18.43
N GLU A 383 -6.95 -11.33 18.52
CA GLU A 383 -7.46 -12.09 17.38
C GLU A 383 -7.98 -11.21 16.24
N ALA A 384 -8.71 -10.13 16.57
CA ALA A 384 -9.23 -9.19 15.58
C ALA A 384 -8.16 -8.50 14.73
N LEU A 385 -6.92 -8.37 15.22
CA LEU A 385 -5.80 -7.76 14.52
C LEU A 385 -4.90 -8.77 13.82
N ASN A 386 -5.20 -10.06 13.90
CA ASN A 386 -4.22 -11.12 13.65
C ASN A 386 -4.65 -12.09 12.54
N TYR A 387 -5.12 -11.56 11.40
CA TYR A 387 -5.43 -12.35 10.21
C TYR A 387 -4.20 -12.53 9.33
N LYS A 388 -4.04 -13.73 8.74
CA LYS A 388 -2.89 -14.10 7.90
C LYS A 388 -2.99 -13.68 6.44
N ASN A 389 -4.19 -13.31 5.96
CA ASN A 389 -4.42 -13.01 4.55
C ASN A 389 -3.50 -11.92 4.02
N ASN A 390 -2.71 -12.22 3.01
CA ASN A 390 -1.90 -11.24 2.30
C ASN A 390 -2.78 -10.28 1.48
N TYR A 391 -2.30 -9.04 1.34
CA TYR A 391 -2.89 -8.09 0.41
C TYR A 391 -2.15 -8.10 -0.93
N ARG A 392 -2.88 -8.34 -2.02
CA ARG A 392 -2.34 -8.40 -3.38
C ARG A 392 -2.30 -7.00 -3.99
N VAL A 393 -1.14 -6.35 -3.90
CA VAL A 393 -0.95 -4.96 -4.35
C VAL A 393 -0.99 -4.87 -5.87
N ILE A 394 -0.29 -5.78 -6.56
CA ILE A 394 -0.22 -5.83 -8.03
C ILE A 394 -0.43 -7.28 -8.47
N ARG A 395 -1.37 -7.49 -9.38
CA ARG A 395 -1.64 -8.79 -10.00
C ARG A 395 -1.29 -8.80 -11.48
N PHE A 396 -1.06 -9.96 -12.05
CA PHE A 396 -0.75 -10.10 -13.47
C PHE A 396 -1.88 -9.62 -14.40
N SER A 397 -3.14 -9.75 -13.96
CA SER A 397 -4.28 -9.15 -14.66
C SER A 397 -4.15 -7.62 -14.81
N ASP A 398 -3.55 -6.92 -13.83
CA ASP A 398 -3.28 -5.49 -13.94
C ASP A 398 -2.20 -5.19 -14.99
N ILE A 399 -1.13 -6.01 -15.05
CA ILE A 399 -0.11 -5.93 -16.11
C ILE A 399 -0.76 -6.04 -17.49
N LEU A 400 -1.64 -7.01 -17.70
CA LEU A 400 -2.33 -7.21 -18.97
C LEU A 400 -3.20 -6.01 -19.36
N LEU A 401 -4.00 -5.48 -18.42
CA LEU A 401 -4.88 -4.34 -18.68
C LEU A 401 -4.11 -3.02 -18.83
N MET A 402 -3.05 -2.80 -18.06
CA MET A 402 -2.14 -1.65 -18.24
C MET A 402 -1.42 -1.70 -19.58
N ALA A 403 -0.95 -2.88 -20.02
CA ALA A 403 -0.32 -3.06 -21.32
C ALA A 403 -1.30 -2.77 -22.46
N SER A 404 -2.54 -3.27 -22.35
CA SER A 404 -3.60 -3.00 -23.31
C SER A 404 -3.90 -1.49 -23.42
N GLU A 405 -4.04 -0.79 -22.27
CA GLU A 405 -4.25 0.67 -22.22
C GLU A 405 -3.07 1.43 -22.84
N ALA A 406 -1.84 1.09 -22.45
CA ALA A 406 -0.63 1.76 -22.95
C ALA A 406 -0.44 1.58 -24.46
N LEU A 407 -0.76 0.40 -25.02
CA LEU A 407 -0.75 0.16 -26.46
C LEU A 407 -1.73 1.05 -27.20
N LEU A 408 -2.98 1.16 -26.72
CA LEU A 408 -3.98 2.03 -27.34
C LEU A 408 -3.56 3.50 -27.28
N ARG A 409 -3.09 3.97 -26.13
CA ARG A 409 -2.69 5.37 -25.92
C ARG A 409 -1.43 5.75 -26.70
N SER A 410 -0.51 4.81 -26.91
CA SER A 410 0.69 5.06 -27.72
C SER A 410 0.49 4.92 -29.23
N GLY A 411 -0.70 4.56 -29.70
CA GLY A 411 -0.95 4.22 -31.10
C GLY A 411 -0.26 2.92 -31.54
N GLY A 412 -0.02 2.00 -30.59
CA GLY A 412 0.57 0.69 -30.82
C GLY A 412 -0.40 -0.31 -31.45
N SER A 413 -0.07 -1.60 -31.39
CA SER A 413 -0.86 -2.67 -31.99
C SER A 413 -2.21 -2.86 -31.30
N VAL A 414 -3.31 -2.52 -31.96
CA VAL A 414 -4.68 -2.76 -31.46
C VAL A 414 -4.94 -4.26 -31.30
N GLY A 415 -4.39 -5.11 -32.19
CA GLY A 415 -4.53 -6.56 -32.09
C GLY A 415 -3.88 -7.12 -30.82
N GLU A 416 -2.68 -6.67 -30.50
CA GLU A 416 -1.99 -7.06 -29.26
C GLU A 416 -2.73 -6.52 -28.00
N ALA A 417 -3.22 -5.30 -28.05
CA ALA A 417 -4.06 -4.74 -26.99
C ALA A 417 -5.34 -5.58 -26.77
N GLN A 418 -5.99 -6.03 -27.87
CA GLN A 418 -7.14 -6.92 -27.82
C GLN A 418 -6.80 -8.28 -27.18
N ASP A 419 -5.64 -8.84 -27.52
CA ASP A 419 -5.20 -10.15 -26.98
C ASP A 419 -4.99 -10.08 -25.47
N TYR A 420 -4.33 -9.04 -24.96
CA TYR A 420 -4.12 -8.86 -23.52
C TYR A 420 -5.43 -8.63 -22.76
N TYR A 421 -6.28 -7.74 -23.26
CA TYR A 421 -7.62 -7.50 -22.74
C TYR A 421 -8.47 -8.79 -22.72
N ALA A 422 -8.46 -9.52 -23.82
CA ALA A 422 -9.23 -10.75 -23.96
C ALA A 422 -8.81 -11.85 -22.99
N ARG A 423 -7.53 -11.94 -22.62
CA ARG A 423 -7.05 -12.91 -21.62
C ARG A 423 -7.75 -12.72 -20.28
N VAL A 424 -7.90 -11.48 -19.82
CA VAL A 424 -8.58 -11.17 -18.55
C VAL A 424 -10.07 -11.46 -18.64
N VAL A 425 -10.74 -10.99 -19.69
CA VAL A 425 -12.18 -11.21 -19.89
C VAL A 425 -12.51 -12.70 -19.97
N LYS A 426 -11.76 -13.46 -20.77
CA LYS A 426 -11.99 -14.90 -20.95
C LYS A 426 -11.72 -15.72 -19.70
N ARG A 427 -10.68 -15.35 -18.90
CA ARG A 427 -10.45 -16.00 -17.61
C ARG A 427 -11.68 -15.93 -16.71
N ALA A 428 -12.40 -14.80 -16.74
CA ALA A 428 -13.60 -14.60 -15.94
C ALA A 428 -14.84 -15.25 -16.56
N MET A 429 -15.07 -15.00 -17.87
CA MET A 429 -16.33 -15.32 -18.54
C MET A 429 -16.32 -16.64 -19.32
N GLY A 430 -15.15 -17.29 -19.42
CA GLY A 430 -14.97 -18.52 -20.22
C GLY A 430 -14.53 -18.25 -21.66
N ASP A 431 -13.97 -19.28 -22.30
CA ASP A 431 -13.37 -19.17 -23.64
C ASP A 431 -14.37 -18.87 -24.75
N ASP A 432 -15.63 -19.34 -24.58
CA ASP A 432 -16.69 -19.14 -25.55
C ASP A 432 -17.34 -17.74 -25.46
N TYR A 433 -16.99 -16.94 -24.45
CA TYR A 433 -17.53 -15.59 -24.31
C TYR A 433 -17.07 -14.67 -25.43
N LYS A 434 -18.02 -13.96 -26.03
CA LYS A 434 -17.73 -12.98 -27.07
C LYS A 434 -17.10 -11.73 -26.44
N VAL A 435 -15.78 -11.68 -26.43
CA VAL A 435 -15.04 -10.55 -25.89
C VAL A 435 -15.38 -9.26 -26.65
N PRO A 436 -15.72 -8.14 -25.98
CA PRO A 436 -15.90 -6.86 -26.62
C PRO A 436 -14.64 -6.39 -27.35
N THR A 437 -14.81 -5.54 -28.36
CA THR A 437 -13.68 -4.86 -29.00
C THR A 437 -12.96 -3.99 -27.97
N VAL A 438 -11.64 -4.09 -27.90
CA VAL A 438 -10.84 -3.32 -26.97
C VAL A 438 -11.01 -1.80 -27.23
N SER A 439 -11.25 -1.07 -26.18
CA SER A 439 -11.28 0.40 -26.13
C SER A 439 -10.91 0.84 -24.71
N LEU A 440 -10.53 2.09 -24.52
CA LEU A 440 -10.24 2.61 -23.19
C LEU A 440 -11.43 2.43 -22.23
N ASP A 441 -12.66 2.72 -22.70
CA ASP A 441 -13.86 2.54 -21.89
C ASP A 441 -14.09 1.07 -21.49
N ASN A 442 -13.85 0.12 -22.39
CA ASN A 442 -13.99 -1.30 -22.08
C ASN A 442 -12.89 -1.79 -21.14
N ILE A 443 -11.66 -1.28 -21.27
CA ILE A 443 -10.57 -1.55 -20.32
C ILE A 443 -10.94 -1.01 -18.93
N TYR A 444 -11.44 0.22 -18.81
CA TYR A 444 -11.81 0.82 -17.52
C TYR A 444 -12.98 0.09 -16.85
N LYS A 445 -13.95 -0.39 -17.62
CA LYS A 445 -15.03 -1.27 -17.11
C LYS A 445 -14.48 -2.60 -16.62
N GLU A 446 -13.62 -3.24 -17.43
CA GLU A 446 -13.01 -4.52 -17.05
C GLU A 446 -12.16 -4.39 -15.80
N ARG A 447 -11.39 -3.31 -15.66
CA ARG A 447 -10.63 -3.00 -14.44
C ARG A 447 -11.55 -2.90 -13.22
N ARG A 448 -12.74 -2.27 -13.35
CA ARG A 448 -13.71 -2.20 -12.25
C ARG A 448 -14.19 -3.58 -11.82
N TYR A 449 -14.51 -4.49 -12.77
CA TYR A 449 -14.93 -5.84 -12.44
C TYR A 449 -13.80 -6.67 -11.84
N GLU A 450 -12.64 -6.59 -12.43
CA GLU A 450 -11.47 -7.37 -12.05
C GLU A 450 -10.93 -6.99 -10.68
N PHE A 451 -10.84 -5.68 -10.39
CA PHE A 451 -10.22 -5.13 -9.19
C PHE A 451 -11.21 -4.53 -8.18
N ALA A 452 -12.50 -4.85 -8.31
CA ALA A 452 -13.50 -4.39 -7.34
C ALA A 452 -13.08 -4.73 -5.91
N MET A 453 -13.12 -3.74 -5.02
CA MET A 453 -12.74 -3.83 -3.61
C MET A 453 -11.25 -4.17 -3.33
N GLU A 454 -10.35 -3.87 -4.28
CA GLU A 454 -8.90 -4.00 -4.12
C GLU A 454 -8.18 -2.63 -4.01
N GLY A 455 -8.89 -1.55 -3.64
CA GLY A 455 -8.32 -0.22 -3.45
C GLY A 455 -7.87 0.48 -4.73
N ILE A 456 -8.36 0.08 -5.92
CA ILE A 456 -7.93 0.59 -7.22
C ILE A 456 -8.94 1.57 -7.83
N ARG A 457 -10.23 1.35 -7.63
CA ARG A 457 -11.31 2.07 -8.32
C ARG A 457 -11.21 3.59 -8.21
N TYR A 458 -10.99 4.15 -7.02
CA TYR A 458 -10.87 5.60 -6.82
C TYR A 458 -9.76 6.20 -7.70
N TRP A 459 -8.60 5.56 -7.74
CA TRP A 459 -7.45 6.04 -8.51
C TRP A 459 -7.67 5.93 -10.02
N ASP A 460 -8.38 4.90 -10.50
CA ASP A 460 -8.79 4.81 -11.90
C ASP A 460 -9.75 5.95 -12.26
N LEU A 461 -10.73 6.27 -11.40
CA LEU A 461 -11.66 7.39 -11.63
C LEU A 461 -10.94 8.74 -11.68
N VAL A 462 -10.01 8.98 -10.75
CA VAL A 462 -9.23 10.23 -10.69
C VAL A 462 -8.35 10.38 -11.93
N ARG A 463 -7.54 9.36 -12.28
CA ARG A 463 -6.62 9.45 -13.42
C ARG A 463 -7.30 9.52 -14.78
N THR A 464 -8.52 9.01 -14.89
CA THR A 464 -9.32 9.04 -16.13
C THR A 464 -10.29 10.21 -16.20
N ASN A 465 -10.23 11.15 -15.24
CA ASN A 465 -11.12 12.30 -15.10
C ASN A 465 -12.62 11.94 -15.00
N GLN A 466 -12.92 10.74 -14.47
CA GLN A 466 -14.28 10.23 -14.30
C GLN A 466 -14.82 10.43 -12.88
N ALA A 467 -14.00 10.81 -11.90
CA ALA A 467 -14.41 10.91 -10.50
C ALA A 467 -15.65 11.80 -10.28
N LYS A 468 -15.74 12.93 -10.96
CA LYS A 468 -16.89 13.83 -10.90
C LYS A 468 -18.20 13.23 -11.42
N ASP A 469 -18.13 12.23 -12.30
CA ASP A 469 -19.30 11.59 -12.92
C ASP A 469 -19.84 10.45 -12.04
N PHE A 470 -19.00 9.83 -11.20
CA PHE A 470 -19.33 8.66 -10.40
C PHE A 470 -19.38 8.92 -8.90
N ILE A 471 -18.61 9.90 -8.38
CA ILE A 471 -18.53 10.19 -6.94
C ILE A 471 -19.30 11.47 -6.63
N LYS A 472 -20.38 11.33 -5.87
CA LYS A 472 -21.22 12.46 -5.47
C LYS A 472 -20.44 13.49 -4.65
N GLY A 473 -20.45 14.74 -5.08
CA GLY A 473 -19.80 15.84 -4.37
C GLY A 473 -18.30 15.97 -4.64
N TRP A 474 -17.72 15.09 -5.44
CA TRP A 474 -16.32 15.18 -5.85
C TRP A 474 -16.13 16.32 -6.87
N ASP A 475 -15.04 17.06 -6.73
CA ASP A 475 -14.53 18.02 -7.70
C ASP A 475 -12.99 18.07 -7.61
N ASP A 476 -12.33 18.76 -8.53
CA ASP A 476 -10.87 18.79 -8.65
C ASP A 476 -10.16 19.33 -7.39
N THR A 477 -10.84 20.13 -6.55
CA THR A 477 -10.30 20.66 -5.30
C THR A 477 -10.15 19.56 -4.22
N LYS A 478 -10.82 18.42 -4.41
CA LYS A 478 -10.83 17.26 -3.49
C LYS A 478 -9.96 16.12 -3.99
N LYS A 479 -9.17 16.35 -5.03
CA LYS A 479 -8.22 15.35 -5.56
C LYS A 479 -7.22 14.90 -4.50
N TYR A 480 -6.78 15.81 -3.65
CA TYR A 480 -5.80 15.57 -2.60
C TYR A 480 -6.41 15.78 -1.22
N LEU A 481 -5.95 14.97 -0.26
CA LEU A 481 -6.22 15.20 1.17
C LEU A 481 -5.42 16.43 1.66
N PRO A 482 -5.90 17.11 2.70
CA PRO A 482 -5.08 18.13 3.37
C PRO A 482 -3.88 17.48 4.05
N ILE A 483 -2.81 18.24 4.21
CA ILE A 483 -1.70 17.86 5.08
C ILE A 483 -2.21 17.89 6.53
N PRO A 484 -1.90 16.87 7.36
CA PRO A 484 -2.32 16.86 8.75
C PRO A 484 -1.86 18.12 9.49
N GLN A 485 -2.76 18.78 10.21
CA GLN A 485 -2.44 20.01 10.94
C GLN A 485 -1.29 19.79 11.94
N SER A 486 -1.27 18.61 12.56
CA SER A 486 -0.20 18.22 13.49
C SER A 486 1.20 18.26 12.85
N GLU A 487 1.31 17.96 11.56
CA GLU A 487 2.59 17.99 10.83
C GLU A 487 2.97 19.42 10.43
N ILE A 488 1.99 20.24 10.05
CA ILE A 488 2.22 21.69 9.81
C ILE A 488 2.71 22.36 11.09
N ASP A 489 2.06 22.10 12.22
CA ASP A 489 2.45 22.68 13.52
C ASP A 489 3.87 22.27 13.95
N LYS A 490 4.29 21.03 13.67
CA LYS A 490 5.64 20.53 13.95
C LYS A 490 6.71 21.12 13.02
N SER A 491 6.32 21.59 11.84
CA SER A 491 7.24 22.10 10.82
C SER A 491 7.75 23.53 11.08
N ASP A 492 7.29 24.18 12.14
CA ASP A 492 7.59 25.58 12.45
C ASP A 492 7.30 26.55 11.28
N GLY A 493 6.22 26.27 10.53
CA GLY A 493 5.75 27.07 9.38
C GLY A 493 6.47 26.81 8.05
N HIS A 494 7.34 25.81 7.97
CA HIS A 494 8.01 25.42 6.72
C HIS A 494 7.10 24.58 5.80
N LEU A 495 6.21 23.80 6.37
CA LEU A 495 5.22 23.01 5.61
C LEU A 495 3.98 23.84 5.33
N VAL A 496 3.63 23.99 4.08
CA VAL A 496 2.48 24.77 3.62
C VAL A 496 1.32 23.83 3.26
N GLN A 497 0.11 24.19 3.70
CA GLN A 497 -1.10 23.41 3.40
C GLN A 497 -1.37 23.30 1.90
N ASN A 498 -1.96 22.18 1.49
CA ASN A 498 -2.44 21.98 0.12
C ASN A 498 -3.41 23.09 -0.30
N PRO A 499 -3.42 23.48 -1.58
CA PRO A 499 -4.43 24.40 -2.09
C PRO A 499 -5.84 23.93 -1.73
N HIS A 500 -6.71 24.91 -1.42
CA HIS A 500 -8.13 24.70 -1.05
C HIS A 500 -8.42 24.28 0.40
N PHE A 501 -7.41 24.20 1.29
CA PHE A 501 -7.59 23.96 2.73
C PHE A 501 -7.10 25.11 3.60
#